data_230991a2353a5201324610e2773c5820
#
_entry.id   230991a2353a5201324610e2773c5820
#
_cell.length_a   1.000
_cell.length_b   1.000
_cell.length_c   1.000
_cell.angle_alpha   90.00
_cell.angle_beta   90.00
_cell.angle_gamma   90.00
#
_symmetry.space_group_name_H-M   'P 1'
#
loop_
_entity.id
_entity.type
_entity.pdbx_description
1 polymer ?
#
loop_
_entity_poly.entity_id
_entity_poly.type
_entity_poly.pdbx_seq_one_letter_code
_entity_poly.pdbx_strand_id
1 'polypeptide(L)'
;MKKTITLLAMSLLAMSCCGEIVKTEVDVIPQPAEVAVYEGELDVAGASFKADKELGEMALKAIDKFEGQLVAASTKESGSAKAQFVFKTDKNLACEEYSIDVCCNKVVVKASGLNGVLYAIETIKQMLPEQIYTGAAACCEEWELPYMKIQDRPRFSYRGMHLDVSRHFFDMDEVKKYLDIMAIHKLNVFHWHLTDDQGWRLEMKTYPELTQVGAVRKQTLIGHGGRSRKYDGIPYGEGLYYTQEDVKEIIAYAAERGIEVIPEIDLPGHMLAALATFPELGCTGGPYDVWGRWGIADDVLCVGKESTMVFLENVLAEVAELFPSEYVHIGGDECPKVRWETCPHCQAKIAELGYKDDEKYKAEHYLQGYVTSRMEKFLAEKGKKLIGWDEILEGEIAPNATVMSWRGVEGGHEAAKLGHDAIMTPYTHLYLDYYQSKDVENEPFGIGGYLPVEIVYSFEPFTDDMTEEEKSHILGVQANLWTEYIPTNEHLEYMLLPRMSALSEIQWCQPENKIYERFLDNMDNMAEIYDILGYNYAKHIFND
;
A
#
# COMPACT_ATOMS: atom_id res chain seq x y z
N MET A 1 -9.50 38.48 26.02
CA MET A 1 -8.84 37.41 26.77
C MET A 1 -7.73 36.91 25.88
N LYS A 2 -6.46 37.11 26.27
CA LYS A 2 -5.28 36.72 25.50
C LYS A 2 -5.13 35.19 25.56
N LYS A 3 -5.19 34.52 24.41
CA LYS A 3 -4.81 33.12 24.29
C LYS A 3 -3.29 33.01 24.39
N THR A 4 -2.81 32.43 25.45
CA THR A 4 -1.41 32.09 25.67
C THR A 4 -1.12 30.86 24.86
N ILE A 5 -0.38 31.02 23.77
CA ILE A 5 0.21 29.92 23.00
C ILE A 5 1.35 29.40 23.85
N THR A 6 1.20 28.20 24.39
CA THR A 6 2.25 27.50 25.10
C THR A 6 3.17 26.90 24.03
N LEU A 7 4.26 27.61 23.70
CA LEU A 7 5.41 27.03 23.00
C LEU A 7 5.98 25.93 23.90
N LEU A 8 5.90 24.68 23.47
CA LEU A 8 6.68 23.60 24.02
C LEU A 8 8.14 23.91 23.69
N ALA A 9 8.94 24.21 24.71
CA ALA A 9 10.31 24.61 24.56
C ALA A 9 11.12 23.41 24.06
N MET A 10 11.59 23.49 22.81
CA MET A 10 12.62 22.60 22.25
C MET A 10 13.90 22.67 23.10
N SER A 11 14.24 21.57 23.76
CA SER A 11 15.54 21.39 24.40
C SER A 11 16.60 21.00 23.36
N LEU A 12 16.91 21.89 22.42
CA LEU A 12 18.01 21.80 21.45
C LEU A 12 19.10 22.80 21.83
N LEU A 13 19.72 22.63 22.99
CA LEU A 13 20.96 23.30 23.36
C LEU A 13 22.13 22.31 23.23
N ALA A 14 22.52 22.01 22.00
CA ALA A 14 23.88 21.60 21.68
C ALA A 14 24.45 22.68 20.76
N MET A 15 25.64 23.19 21.06
CA MET A 15 26.34 24.26 20.33
C MET A 15 26.28 24.01 18.82
N SER A 16 25.39 24.73 18.15
CA SER A 16 25.19 24.70 16.70
C SER A 16 26.12 25.73 16.09
N CYS A 17 26.90 25.32 15.09
CA CYS A 17 27.60 26.25 14.18
C CYS A 17 26.60 26.99 13.25
N CYS A 18 25.31 26.73 13.37
CA CYS A 18 24.26 27.27 12.53
C CYS A 18 23.65 28.51 13.21
N GLY A 19 23.39 29.57 12.43
CA GLY A 19 22.83 30.85 12.85
C GLY A 19 21.35 30.76 13.28
N GLU A 20 20.57 31.81 12.99
CA GLU A 20 19.12 31.83 13.21
C GLU A 20 18.42 30.89 12.23
N ILE A 21 17.28 30.30 12.66
CA ILE A 21 16.42 29.49 11.79
C ILE A 21 15.75 30.44 10.77
N VAL A 22 15.92 30.13 9.48
CA VAL A 22 15.37 30.94 8.38
C VAL A 22 14.10 30.32 7.80
N LYS A 23 13.96 28.97 7.87
CA LYS A 23 12.78 28.22 7.39
C LYS A 23 12.55 26.99 8.27
N THR A 24 11.29 26.57 8.42
CA THR A 24 10.90 25.37 9.21
C THR A 24 10.27 24.27 8.36
N GLU A 25 10.55 24.29 7.07
CA GLU A 25 10.09 23.31 6.07
C GLU A 25 11.15 23.13 4.99
N VAL A 26 11.04 22.06 4.21
CA VAL A 26 11.84 21.74 3.03
C VAL A 26 10.91 21.29 1.90
N ASP A 27 11.39 21.42 0.67
CA ASP A 27 10.58 21.18 -0.53
C ASP A 27 10.58 19.69 -0.90
N VAL A 28 9.94 18.86 -0.02
CA VAL A 28 9.86 17.41 -0.15
C VAL A 28 8.45 16.89 0.17
N ILE A 29 8.09 15.75 -0.38
CA ILE A 29 6.86 14.99 -0.09
C ILE A 29 7.23 13.54 0.29
N PRO A 30 6.77 13.02 1.45
CA PRO A 30 6.03 13.73 2.50
C PRO A 30 6.91 14.65 3.35
N GLN A 31 6.28 15.70 3.90
CA GLN A 31 6.98 16.68 4.75
C GLN A 31 7.48 16.02 6.04
N PRO A 32 8.75 16.23 6.43
CA PRO A 32 9.28 15.74 7.69
C PRO A 32 8.61 16.36 8.93
N ALA A 33 8.61 15.60 10.04
CA ALA A 33 7.95 16.00 11.29
C ALA A 33 8.53 17.27 11.90
N GLU A 34 9.86 17.42 11.94
CA GLU A 34 10.55 18.57 12.50
C GLU A 34 11.69 19.02 11.57
N VAL A 35 11.69 20.28 11.16
CA VAL A 35 12.66 20.87 10.25
C VAL A 35 13.16 22.21 10.80
N ALA A 36 14.46 22.45 10.74
CA ALA A 36 15.08 23.73 10.98
C ALA A 36 16.14 23.99 9.90
N VAL A 37 15.91 24.96 9.03
CA VAL A 37 16.83 25.40 7.97
C VAL A 37 17.57 26.65 8.45
N TYR A 38 18.86 26.75 8.14
CA TYR A 38 19.75 27.83 8.52
C TYR A 38 20.33 28.49 7.29
N GLU A 39 20.94 29.66 7.44
CA GLU A 39 21.59 30.37 6.35
C GLU A 39 22.83 29.61 5.84
N GLY A 40 22.94 29.44 4.51
CA GLY A 40 24.04 28.78 3.82
C GLY A 40 23.74 27.37 3.35
N GLU A 41 24.61 26.85 2.50
CA GLU A 41 24.46 25.59 1.76
C GLU A 41 25.75 24.79 1.77
N LEU A 42 25.66 23.50 1.51
CA LEU A 42 26.77 22.58 1.38
C LEU A 42 26.75 21.94 -0.01
N ASP A 43 27.75 22.22 -0.84
CA ASP A 43 27.99 21.47 -2.07
C ASP A 43 28.41 20.03 -1.72
N VAL A 44 27.59 19.07 -2.16
CA VAL A 44 27.78 17.63 -1.92
C VAL A 44 28.33 16.89 -3.16
N ALA A 45 28.53 17.56 -4.29
CA ALA A 45 29.17 16.95 -5.46
C ALA A 45 30.57 16.45 -5.09
N GLY A 46 30.82 15.14 -5.31
CA GLY A 46 32.08 14.50 -4.94
C GLY A 46 32.30 14.29 -3.44
N ALA A 47 31.23 14.34 -2.63
CA ALA A 47 31.31 14.01 -1.21
C ALA A 47 31.81 12.58 -0.99
N SER A 48 32.49 12.33 0.13
CA SER A 48 32.88 10.99 0.56
C SER A 48 31.80 10.39 1.47
N PHE A 49 31.70 9.08 1.49
CA PHE A 49 30.71 8.36 2.30
C PHE A 49 31.36 7.55 3.42
N LYS A 50 30.73 7.50 4.58
CA LYS A 50 31.06 6.61 5.70
C LYS A 50 29.79 6.11 6.36
N ALA A 51 29.76 4.83 6.69
CA ALA A 51 28.60 4.22 7.35
C ALA A 51 29.05 3.28 8.48
N ASP A 52 28.27 3.27 9.55
CA ASP A 52 28.43 2.31 10.65
C ASP A 52 27.92 0.93 10.20
N LYS A 53 28.72 -0.11 10.42
CA LYS A 53 28.37 -1.49 10.03
C LYS A 53 27.14 -2.03 10.77
N GLU A 54 26.84 -1.47 11.93
CA GLU A 54 25.70 -1.85 12.76
C GLU A 54 24.33 -1.47 12.18
N LEU A 55 24.29 -0.66 11.10
CA LEU A 55 23.08 -0.38 10.33
C LEU A 55 22.54 -1.62 9.59
N GLY A 56 23.41 -2.60 9.31
CA GLY A 56 23.07 -3.85 8.64
C GLY A 56 23.35 -3.85 7.14
N GLU A 57 23.44 -5.04 6.56
CA GLU A 57 23.90 -5.24 5.17
C GLU A 57 23.03 -4.53 4.14
N MET A 58 21.69 -4.62 4.28
CA MET A 58 20.75 -3.99 3.34
C MET A 58 20.85 -2.46 3.38
N ALA A 59 20.98 -1.88 4.58
CA ALA A 59 21.18 -0.43 4.71
C ALA A 59 22.51 0.02 4.08
N LEU A 60 23.58 -0.75 4.25
CA LEU A 60 24.88 -0.46 3.60
C LEU A 60 24.76 -0.52 2.08
N LYS A 61 24.07 -1.50 1.51
CA LYS A 61 23.80 -1.56 0.07
C LYS A 61 23.00 -0.35 -0.43
N ALA A 62 22.01 0.11 0.34
CA ALA A 62 21.24 1.32 -0.02
C ALA A 62 22.14 2.58 -0.03
N ILE A 63 23.03 2.71 0.95
CA ILE A 63 24.01 3.81 1.02
C ILE A 63 24.98 3.75 -0.15
N ASP A 64 25.52 2.58 -0.48
CA ASP A 64 26.43 2.38 -1.63
C ASP A 64 25.74 2.71 -2.96
N LYS A 65 24.45 2.35 -3.09
CA LYS A 65 23.63 2.72 -4.28
C LYS A 65 23.48 4.23 -4.38
N PHE A 66 23.17 4.91 -3.28
CA PHE A 66 23.02 6.36 -3.25
C PHE A 66 24.36 7.06 -3.58
N GLU A 67 25.49 6.61 -3.03
CA GLU A 67 26.82 7.11 -3.40
C GLU A 67 27.06 6.96 -4.90
N GLY A 68 26.78 5.78 -5.47
CA GLY A 68 26.91 5.52 -6.89
C GLY A 68 26.05 6.45 -7.76
N GLN A 69 24.81 6.72 -7.35
CA GLN A 69 23.91 7.65 -8.02
C GLN A 69 24.45 9.09 -7.99
N LEU A 70 24.92 9.55 -6.81
CA LEU A 70 25.49 10.90 -6.67
C LEU A 70 26.76 11.09 -7.51
N VAL A 71 27.65 10.10 -7.52
CA VAL A 71 28.87 10.11 -8.36
C VAL A 71 28.52 10.19 -9.84
N ALA A 72 27.59 9.37 -10.29
CA ALA A 72 27.19 9.32 -11.69
C ALA A 72 26.50 10.63 -12.12
N ALA A 73 25.54 11.11 -11.35
CA ALA A 73 24.76 12.30 -11.69
C ALA A 73 25.59 13.60 -11.60
N SER A 74 26.35 13.79 -10.53
CA SER A 74 27.21 14.99 -10.36
C SER A 74 28.48 14.98 -11.19
N THR A 75 28.84 13.84 -11.82
CA THR A 75 30.08 13.64 -12.59
C THR A 75 31.36 13.90 -11.78
N LYS A 76 31.30 13.78 -10.45
CA LYS A 76 32.44 13.97 -9.53
C LYS A 76 32.77 12.67 -8.83
N GLU A 77 34.04 12.32 -8.73
CA GLU A 77 34.50 11.14 -7.98
C GLU A 77 34.26 11.30 -6.49
N SER A 78 33.85 10.24 -5.82
CA SER A 78 33.66 10.21 -4.36
C SER A 78 34.98 10.60 -3.65
N GLY A 79 34.88 11.50 -2.66
CA GLY A 79 36.01 11.99 -1.92
C GLY A 79 36.83 13.07 -2.65
N SER A 80 36.40 13.55 -3.83
CA SER A 80 37.03 14.68 -4.51
C SER A 80 36.74 16.03 -3.84
N ALA A 81 35.65 16.14 -3.08
CA ALA A 81 35.28 17.31 -2.29
C ALA A 81 35.59 17.14 -0.80
N LYS A 82 35.49 18.23 -0.02
CA LYS A 82 35.60 18.17 1.46
C LYS A 82 34.32 17.67 2.14
N ALA A 83 33.21 17.72 1.44
CA ALA A 83 31.92 17.26 1.96
C ALA A 83 31.94 15.76 2.28
N GLN A 84 31.22 15.37 3.32
CA GLN A 84 31.15 13.98 3.76
C GLN A 84 29.75 13.62 4.22
N PHE A 85 29.19 12.54 3.66
CA PHE A 85 28.04 11.83 4.24
C PHE A 85 28.52 10.87 5.32
N VAL A 86 27.86 10.90 6.47
CA VAL A 86 28.17 10.03 7.63
C VAL A 86 26.88 9.40 8.14
N PHE A 87 26.69 8.13 7.84
CA PHE A 87 25.56 7.36 8.32
C PHE A 87 25.92 6.66 9.63
N LYS A 88 25.16 6.93 10.67
CA LYS A 88 25.43 6.45 12.05
C LYS A 88 24.25 5.64 12.57
N THR A 89 24.57 4.59 13.30
CA THR A 89 23.59 3.85 14.09
C THR A 89 23.22 4.62 15.34
N ASP A 90 21.92 4.84 15.55
CA ASP A 90 21.36 5.33 16.81
C ASP A 90 20.21 4.40 17.25
N LYS A 91 20.48 3.52 18.23
CA LYS A 91 19.49 2.53 18.71
C LYS A 91 18.38 3.13 19.59
N ASN A 92 18.44 4.43 19.88
CA ASN A 92 17.35 5.12 20.59
C ASN A 92 16.24 5.57 19.63
N LEU A 93 16.52 5.63 18.33
CA LEU A 93 15.52 5.92 17.31
C LEU A 93 14.64 4.68 17.04
N ALA A 94 13.35 4.89 16.78
CA ALA A 94 12.46 3.84 16.33
C ALA A 94 12.90 3.29 14.96
N CYS A 95 12.35 2.16 14.54
CA CYS A 95 12.77 1.45 13.32
C CYS A 95 12.71 2.34 12.06
N GLU A 96 11.71 3.21 11.97
CA GLU A 96 11.45 4.09 10.83
C GLU A 96 11.85 5.55 11.08
N GLU A 97 12.33 5.87 12.28
CA GLU A 97 12.77 7.21 12.67
C GLU A 97 14.19 7.47 12.17
N TYR A 98 14.44 8.71 11.74
CA TYR A 98 15.77 9.16 11.34
C TYR A 98 16.00 10.64 11.67
N SER A 99 17.27 11.04 11.67
CA SER A 99 17.65 12.45 11.69
C SER A 99 18.70 12.77 10.64
N ILE A 100 18.64 14.00 10.12
CA ILE A 100 19.63 14.57 9.18
C ILE A 100 20.15 15.87 9.78
N ASP A 101 21.47 16.04 9.84
CA ASP A 101 22.14 17.27 10.28
C ASP A 101 23.16 17.67 9.19
N VAL A 102 22.86 18.76 8.48
CA VAL A 102 23.74 19.34 7.45
C VAL A 102 24.40 20.57 8.05
N CYS A 103 25.72 20.49 8.28
CA CYS A 103 26.47 21.58 8.86
C CYS A 103 27.95 21.53 8.42
N CYS A 104 28.53 22.68 8.18
CA CYS A 104 29.94 22.87 7.82
C CYS A 104 30.32 22.10 6.54
N ASN A 105 30.86 20.90 6.66
CA ASN A 105 31.22 20.02 5.54
C ASN A 105 30.69 18.61 5.69
N LYS A 106 29.61 18.43 6.46
CA LYS A 106 29.04 17.10 6.75
C LYS A 106 27.53 17.07 6.60
N VAL A 107 27.07 15.94 6.07
CA VAL A 107 25.69 15.46 6.18
C VAL A 107 25.71 14.25 7.11
N VAL A 108 25.20 14.41 8.32
CA VAL A 108 25.15 13.33 9.30
C VAL A 108 23.74 12.77 9.35
N VAL A 109 23.58 11.52 8.93
CA VAL A 109 22.33 10.77 9.02
C VAL A 109 22.41 9.81 10.19
N LYS A 110 21.38 9.78 11.03
CA LYS A 110 21.24 8.78 12.09
C LYS A 110 19.97 7.99 11.90
N ALA A 111 20.05 6.67 12.05
CA ALA A 111 18.93 5.74 11.97
C ALA A 111 19.23 4.49 12.83
N SER A 112 18.22 3.73 13.20
CA SER A 112 18.40 2.47 13.91
C SER A 112 18.67 1.26 13.00
N GLY A 113 18.31 1.37 11.68
CA GLY A 113 18.43 0.31 10.69
C GLY A 113 18.02 0.75 9.28
N LEU A 114 17.59 -0.23 8.46
CA LEU A 114 17.30 -0.06 7.03
C LEU A 114 16.27 1.04 6.75
N ASN A 115 15.07 0.96 7.34
CA ASN A 115 13.94 1.83 6.96
C ASN A 115 14.27 3.31 7.22
N GLY A 116 14.82 3.63 8.39
CA GLY A 116 15.25 5.01 8.68
C GLY A 116 16.34 5.52 7.71
N VAL A 117 17.26 4.63 7.26
CA VAL A 117 18.28 4.97 6.25
C VAL A 117 17.64 5.26 4.90
N LEU A 118 16.70 4.40 4.45
CA LEU A 118 16.00 4.56 3.17
C LEU A 118 15.22 5.87 3.13
N TYR A 119 14.45 6.16 4.18
CA TYR A 119 13.64 7.38 4.26
C TYR A 119 14.50 8.66 4.35
N ALA A 120 15.65 8.60 5.06
CA ALA A 120 16.59 9.71 5.07
C ALA A 120 17.22 9.96 3.69
N ILE A 121 17.62 8.90 2.98
CA ILE A 121 18.14 8.99 1.62
C ILE A 121 17.10 9.58 0.69
N GLU A 122 15.84 9.14 0.78
CA GLU A 122 14.77 9.64 -0.07
C GLU A 122 14.50 11.13 0.18
N THR A 123 14.46 11.56 1.45
CA THR A 123 14.37 12.99 1.79
C THR A 123 15.53 13.81 1.21
N ILE A 124 16.77 13.29 1.26
CA ILE A 124 17.93 13.98 0.69
C ILE A 124 17.85 14.05 -0.84
N LYS A 125 17.42 12.96 -1.48
CA LYS A 125 17.30 12.89 -2.96
C LYS A 125 16.31 13.91 -3.51
N GLN A 126 15.16 14.08 -2.84
CA GLN A 126 14.15 15.08 -3.26
C GLN A 126 14.63 16.53 -3.14
N MET A 127 15.68 16.81 -2.36
CA MET A 127 16.30 18.13 -2.25
C MET A 127 17.49 18.33 -3.21
N LEU A 128 17.83 17.32 -4.01
CA LEU A 128 18.89 17.36 -5.01
C LEU A 128 18.30 17.35 -6.42
N PRO A 129 19.06 17.74 -7.46
CA PRO A 129 18.58 17.64 -8.83
C PRO A 129 18.03 16.25 -9.16
N GLU A 130 16.92 16.19 -9.88
CA GLU A 130 16.16 14.97 -10.18
C GLU A 130 17.00 13.88 -10.88
N GLN A 131 18.12 14.25 -11.52
CA GLN A 131 19.07 13.30 -12.12
C GLN A 131 19.66 12.32 -11.10
N ILE A 132 19.56 12.61 -9.80
CA ILE A 132 19.97 11.69 -8.73
C ILE A 132 19.22 10.34 -8.81
N TYR A 133 17.98 10.34 -9.30
CA TYR A 133 17.16 9.12 -9.40
C TYR A 133 17.64 8.16 -10.47
N THR A 134 18.15 8.66 -11.58
CA THR A 134 18.62 7.85 -12.71
C THR A 134 20.15 7.74 -12.79
N GLY A 135 20.88 8.60 -12.10
CA GLY A 135 22.32 8.77 -12.27
C GLY A 135 22.69 9.39 -13.63
N ALA A 136 21.75 10.01 -14.33
CA ALA A 136 22.02 10.75 -15.56
C ALA A 136 22.94 11.94 -15.27
N ALA A 137 24.00 12.11 -16.06
CA ALA A 137 24.98 13.17 -15.84
C ALA A 137 24.35 14.57 -15.98
N ALA A 138 24.48 15.39 -14.95
CA ALA A 138 23.99 16.78 -14.86
C ALA A 138 25.12 17.71 -14.40
N CYS A 139 26.06 17.98 -15.30
CA CYS A 139 27.27 18.72 -14.99
C CYS A 139 27.06 20.24 -14.78
N CYS A 140 25.88 20.75 -15.06
CA CYS A 140 25.53 22.16 -14.91
C CYS A 140 24.62 22.45 -13.74
N GLU A 141 24.16 21.41 -13.01
CA GLU A 141 23.29 21.52 -11.84
C GLU A 141 24.11 21.82 -10.58
N GLU A 142 23.48 22.53 -9.66
CA GLU A 142 24.02 22.80 -8.32
C GLU A 142 23.62 21.63 -7.39
N TRP A 143 24.64 20.95 -6.86
CA TRP A 143 24.47 19.78 -5.97
C TRP A 143 24.60 20.24 -4.52
N GLU A 144 23.65 21.07 -4.07
CA GLU A 144 23.71 21.74 -2.78
C GLU A 144 22.57 21.31 -1.86
N LEU A 145 22.89 21.16 -0.58
CA LEU A 145 21.92 20.95 0.48
C LEU A 145 21.95 22.16 1.42
N PRO A 146 20.80 22.73 1.83
CA PRO A 146 20.77 23.80 2.81
C PRO A 146 21.36 23.31 4.14
N TYR A 147 21.99 24.21 4.90
CA TYR A 147 22.31 23.89 6.30
C TYR A 147 21.01 23.69 7.05
N MET A 148 20.83 22.49 7.63
CA MET A 148 19.54 22.12 8.23
C MET A 148 19.67 21.05 9.30
N LYS A 149 18.62 20.93 10.11
CA LYS A 149 18.36 19.78 10.96
C LYS A 149 16.98 19.27 10.69
N ILE A 150 16.87 17.97 10.46
CA ILE A 150 15.62 17.23 10.33
C ILE A 150 15.59 16.15 11.40
N GLN A 151 14.45 16.03 12.09
CA GLN A 151 14.10 14.85 12.86
C GLN A 151 12.73 14.37 12.38
N ASP A 152 12.66 13.13 11.92
CA ASP A 152 11.50 12.65 11.18
C ASP A 152 11.08 11.24 11.57
N ARG A 153 9.78 11.02 11.53
CA ARG A 153 9.13 9.74 11.79
C ARG A 153 7.74 9.74 11.17
N PRO A 154 7.25 8.57 10.72
CA PRO A 154 5.90 8.47 10.21
C PRO A 154 4.85 8.65 11.32
N ARG A 155 3.67 9.12 10.92
CA ARG A 155 2.48 9.18 11.77
C ARG A 155 1.92 7.78 12.05
N PHE A 156 1.86 6.94 11.00
CA PHE A 156 1.31 5.59 11.07
C PHE A 156 2.38 4.53 10.77
N SER A 157 2.31 3.41 11.47
CA SER A 157 3.16 2.24 11.21
C SER A 157 2.75 1.47 9.96
N TYR A 158 1.46 1.48 9.59
CA TYR A 158 0.92 0.90 8.37
C TYR A 158 0.67 1.99 7.33
N ARG A 159 1.38 1.97 6.21
CA ARG A 159 1.26 2.91 5.11
C ARG A 159 1.14 2.13 3.81
N GLY A 160 -0.12 1.74 3.54
CA GLY A 160 -0.44 0.75 2.52
C GLY A 160 -0.76 1.33 1.16
N MET A 161 -0.50 0.51 0.15
CA MET A 161 -1.03 0.65 -1.20
C MET A 161 -1.39 -0.72 -1.77
N HIS A 162 -2.58 -0.85 -2.31
CA HIS A 162 -3.14 -2.08 -2.86
C HIS A 162 -3.03 -2.12 -4.38
N LEU A 163 -2.84 -3.30 -4.94
CA LEU A 163 -2.90 -3.56 -6.38
C LEU A 163 -3.69 -4.83 -6.67
N ASP A 164 -4.78 -4.68 -7.43
CA ASP A 164 -5.52 -5.79 -8.03
C ASP A 164 -4.81 -6.26 -9.31
N VAL A 165 -4.38 -7.51 -9.33
CA VAL A 165 -3.77 -8.16 -10.50
C VAL A 165 -4.66 -9.26 -11.10
N SER A 166 -5.84 -9.45 -10.52
CA SER A 166 -6.82 -10.46 -10.96
C SER A 166 -7.63 -9.99 -12.17
N ARG A 167 -8.24 -8.79 -12.08
CA ARG A 167 -9.07 -8.25 -13.16
C ARG A 167 -8.24 -7.97 -14.41
N HIS A 168 -7.11 -7.24 -14.25
CA HIS A 168 -6.05 -7.17 -15.24
C HIS A 168 -4.70 -7.52 -14.61
N PHE A 169 -3.92 -8.31 -15.34
CA PHE A 169 -2.63 -8.80 -14.88
C PHE A 169 -1.54 -7.77 -15.22
N PHE A 170 -0.64 -7.55 -14.29
CA PHE A 170 0.57 -6.75 -14.45
C PHE A 170 1.79 -7.64 -14.27
N ASP A 171 2.77 -7.52 -15.14
CA ASP A 171 3.96 -8.35 -15.10
C ASP A 171 4.92 -7.94 -13.97
N MET A 172 5.99 -8.72 -13.81
CA MET A 172 6.99 -8.52 -12.77
C MET A 172 7.66 -7.14 -12.84
N ASP A 173 7.87 -6.62 -14.04
CA ASP A 173 8.56 -5.34 -14.24
C ASP A 173 7.66 -4.19 -13.79
N GLU A 174 6.36 -4.27 -14.07
CA GLU A 174 5.40 -3.27 -13.60
C GLU A 174 5.17 -3.34 -12.09
N VAL A 175 5.09 -4.53 -11.50
CA VAL A 175 5.00 -4.67 -10.03
C VAL A 175 6.25 -4.10 -9.35
N LYS A 176 7.45 -4.30 -9.91
CA LYS A 176 8.67 -3.68 -9.39
C LYS A 176 8.66 -2.15 -9.52
N LYS A 177 8.18 -1.62 -10.65
CA LYS A 177 8.00 -0.17 -10.83
C LYS A 177 7.01 0.39 -9.81
N TYR A 178 5.91 -0.32 -9.56
CA TYR A 178 4.93 0.03 -8.53
C TYR A 178 5.57 0.13 -7.13
N LEU A 179 6.42 -0.82 -6.78
CA LEU A 179 7.20 -0.81 -5.53
C LEU A 179 8.24 0.33 -5.50
N ASP A 180 8.84 0.71 -6.64
CA ASP A 180 9.71 1.87 -6.73
C ASP A 180 8.95 3.17 -6.48
N ILE A 181 7.75 3.32 -7.06
CA ILE A 181 6.86 4.46 -6.82
C ILE A 181 6.47 4.52 -5.33
N MET A 182 6.10 3.39 -4.71
CA MET A 182 5.81 3.32 -3.27
C MET A 182 7.00 3.77 -2.41
N ALA A 183 8.21 3.34 -2.76
CA ALA A 183 9.44 3.68 -2.02
C ALA A 183 9.75 5.18 -2.04
N ILE A 184 9.59 5.85 -3.19
CA ILE A 184 9.75 7.31 -3.33
C ILE A 184 8.80 8.06 -2.38
N HIS A 185 7.61 7.52 -2.17
CA HIS A 185 6.57 8.08 -1.30
C HIS A 185 6.62 7.57 0.15
N LYS A 186 7.67 6.82 0.53
CA LYS A 186 7.86 6.25 1.88
C LYS A 186 6.73 5.35 2.37
N LEU A 187 6.00 4.69 1.46
CA LEU A 187 5.03 3.65 1.80
C LEU A 187 5.79 2.37 2.19
N ASN A 188 5.22 1.57 3.10
CA ASN A 188 5.89 0.38 3.63
C ASN A 188 5.09 -0.91 3.55
N VAL A 189 3.87 -0.89 3.01
CA VAL A 189 3.04 -2.09 2.85
C VAL A 189 2.45 -2.15 1.45
N PHE A 190 2.78 -3.22 0.73
CA PHE A 190 2.18 -3.58 -0.55
C PHE A 190 1.13 -4.66 -0.33
N HIS A 191 -0.14 -4.32 -0.50
CA HIS A 191 -1.26 -5.25 -0.44
C HIS A 191 -1.52 -5.80 -1.84
N TRP A 192 -1.25 -7.09 -2.05
CA TRP A 192 -1.29 -7.75 -3.36
C TRP A 192 -2.53 -8.62 -3.50
N HIS A 193 -3.54 -8.13 -4.23
CA HIS A 193 -4.79 -8.84 -4.48
C HIS A 193 -4.63 -9.83 -5.64
N LEU A 194 -4.42 -11.11 -5.29
CA LEU A 194 -3.93 -12.15 -6.21
C LEU A 194 -5.04 -12.98 -6.83
N THR A 195 -6.25 -12.96 -6.28
CA THR A 195 -7.35 -13.83 -6.73
C THR A 195 -8.68 -13.12 -6.67
N ASP A 196 -9.51 -13.34 -7.70
CA ASP A 196 -10.87 -12.83 -7.79
C ASP A 196 -11.69 -13.67 -8.79
N ASP A 197 -12.95 -13.36 -9.01
CA ASP A 197 -13.86 -14.01 -9.96
C ASP A 197 -13.29 -14.10 -11.39
N GLN A 198 -12.45 -13.13 -11.78
CA GLN A 198 -11.96 -12.97 -13.14
C GLN A 198 -10.59 -13.60 -13.38
N GLY A 199 -9.94 -14.10 -12.34
CA GLY A 199 -8.66 -14.78 -12.48
C GLY A 199 -7.97 -15.16 -11.18
N TRP A 200 -7.32 -16.30 -11.18
CA TRP A 200 -6.41 -16.76 -10.14
C TRP A 200 -4.96 -16.52 -10.58
N ARG A 201 -4.21 -15.68 -9.87
CA ARG A 201 -2.91 -15.19 -10.34
C ARG A 201 -1.70 -15.75 -9.56
N LEU A 202 -1.89 -16.67 -8.65
CA LEU A 202 -0.83 -17.27 -7.83
C LEU A 202 -0.67 -18.75 -8.13
N GLU A 203 0.57 -19.18 -8.46
CA GLU A 203 0.89 -20.60 -8.59
C GLU A 203 0.70 -21.33 -7.27
N MET A 204 -0.15 -22.37 -7.27
CA MET A 204 -0.35 -23.26 -6.15
C MET A 204 0.22 -24.64 -6.48
N LYS A 205 1.19 -25.11 -5.69
CA LYS A 205 1.79 -26.45 -5.90
C LYS A 205 0.80 -27.56 -5.54
N THR A 206 -0.04 -27.31 -4.51
CA THR A 206 -1.06 -28.25 -4.05
C THR A 206 -2.22 -28.36 -5.04
N TYR A 207 -2.53 -27.26 -5.75
CA TYR A 207 -3.66 -27.18 -6.70
C TYR A 207 -3.21 -26.48 -8.00
N PRO A 208 -2.33 -27.10 -8.82
CA PRO A 208 -1.79 -26.46 -10.02
C PRO A 208 -2.85 -26.14 -11.07
N GLU A 209 -4.03 -26.78 -11.01
CA GLU A 209 -5.17 -26.51 -11.88
C GLU A 209 -5.71 -25.09 -11.70
N LEU A 210 -5.51 -24.46 -10.54
CA LEU A 210 -5.97 -23.08 -10.26
C LEU A 210 -5.37 -22.07 -11.25
N THR A 211 -4.11 -22.25 -11.66
CA THR A 211 -3.49 -21.40 -12.69
C THR A 211 -3.72 -21.91 -14.12
N GLN A 212 -3.98 -23.20 -14.29
CA GLN A 212 -4.24 -23.77 -15.62
C GLN A 212 -5.66 -23.45 -16.12
N VAL A 213 -6.64 -23.45 -15.22
CA VAL A 213 -8.06 -23.19 -15.51
C VAL A 213 -8.49 -21.85 -14.95
N GLY A 214 -8.26 -21.62 -13.65
CA GLY A 214 -8.73 -20.44 -12.92
C GLY A 214 -8.09 -19.13 -13.38
N ALA A 215 -6.91 -19.16 -14.02
CA ALA A 215 -6.31 -17.94 -14.56
C ALA A 215 -6.97 -17.47 -15.87
N VAL A 216 -7.73 -18.32 -16.58
CA VAL A 216 -8.16 -18.06 -17.95
C VAL A 216 -9.67 -17.84 -18.04
N ARG A 217 -10.11 -16.61 -18.36
CA ARG A 217 -11.49 -16.32 -18.74
C ARG A 217 -11.68 -16.36 -20.26
N LYS A 218 -12.85 -16.82 -20.70
CA LYS A 218 -13.16 -17.03 -22.14
C LYS A 218 -13.26 -15.74 -22.95
N GLN A 219 -13.60 -14.64 -22.32
CA GLN A 219 -13.83 -13.33 -22.92
C GLN A 219 -13.87 -12.26 -21.82
N THR A 220 -13.74 -10.99 -22.22
CA THR A 220 -13.87 -9.85 -21.29
C THR A 220 -14.99 -8.93 -21.73
N LEU A 221 -15.74 -8.38 -20.76
CA LEU A 221 -16.79 -7.40 -21.00
C LEU A 221 -16.20 -6.11 -21.57
N ILE A 222 -16.78 -5.61 -22.66
CA ILE A 222 -16.44 -4.31 -23.25
C ILE A 222 -17.33 -3.24 -22.61
N GLY A 223 -16.72 -2.20 -22.03
CA GLY A 223 -17.43 -1.08 -21.41
C GLY A 223 -17.89 -1.38 -19.98
N HIS A 224 -18.74 -0.51 -19.42
CA HIS A 224 -19.09 -0.51 -18.02
C HIS A 224 -19.93 -1.73 -17.60
N GLY A 225 -19.54 -2.43 -16.52
CA GLY A 225 -20.14 -3.66 -16.01
C GLY A 225 -21.65 -3.59 -15.74
N GLY A 226 -22.12 -2.48 -15.20
CA GLY A 226 -23.55 -2.25 -14.94
C GLY A 226 -24.41 -1.96 -16.18
N ARG A 227 -23.80 -1.57 -17.31
CA ARG A 227 -24.49 -1.07 -18.50
C ARG A 227 -24.30 -1.93 -19.75
N SER A 228 -23.10 -2.48 -19.94
CA SER A 228 -22.76 -3.26 -21.14
C SER A 228 -23.19 -4.73 -21.02
N ARG A 229 -23.41 -5.34 -22.19
CA ARG A 229 -23.63 -6.79 -22.37
C ARG A 229 -22.80 -7.31 -23.55
N LYS A 230 -21.82 -6.52 -24.01
CA LYS A 230 -20.94 -6.88 -25.13
C LYS A 230 -19.64 -7.45 -24.58
N TYR A 231 -19.14 -8.47 -25.23
CA TYR A 231 -17.88 -9.13 -24.92
C TYR A 231 -16.95 -9.07 -26.13
N ASP A 232 -15.66 -9.10 -25.88
CA ASP A 232 -14.63 -9.10 -26.93
C ASP A 232 -14.50 -10.46 -27.63
N GLY A 233 -14.93 -11.54 -26.96
CA GLY A 233 -14.80 -12.91 -27.47
C GLY A 233 -13.35 -13.41 -27.49
N ILE A 234 -12.45 -12.77 -26.77
CA ILE A 234 -11.03 -13.09 -26.74
C ILE A 234 -10.67 -13.70 -25.38
N PRO A 235 -10.11 -14.92 -25.34
CA PRO A 235 -9.60 -15.49 -24.10
C PRO A 235 -8.51 -14.60 -23.48
N TYR A 236 -8.57 -14.45 -22.14
CA TYR A 236 -7.61 -13.65 -21.39
C TYR A 236 -7.07 -14.45 -20.19
N GLY A 237 -5.77 -14.40 -19.96
CA GLY A 237 -5.16 -14.93 -18.76
C GLY A 237 -4.29 -16.18 -18.96
N GLU A 238 -4.19 -16.72 -20.20
CA GLU A 238 -3.29 -17.86 -20.46
C GLU A 238 -1.83 -17.47 -20.16
N GLY A 239 -1.21 -18.16 -19.18
CA GLY A 239 0.15 -17.87 -18.72
C GLY A 239 0.29 -16.59 -17.88
N LEU A 240 -0.81 -15.87 -17.60
CA LEU A 240 -0.80 -14.65 -16.80
C LEU A 240 -1.06 -14.97 -15.32
N TYR A 241 -0.02 -15.41 -14.64
CA TYR A 241 0.03 -15.67 -13.20
C TYR A 241 1.49 -15.57 -12.73
N TYR A 242 1.68 -15.41 -11.45
CA TYR A 242 3.01 -15.41 -10.82
C TYR A 242 3.35 -16.81 -10.34
N THR A 243 4.53 -17.29 -10.71
CA THR A 243 5.12 -18.48 -10.10
C THR A 243 5.54 -18.17 -8.67
N GLN A 244 5.74 -19.21 -7.85
CA GLN A 244 6.26 -18.96 -6.48
C GLN A 244 7.66 -18.36 -6.48
N GLU A 245 8.45 -18.59 -7.53
CA GLU A 245 9.76 -17.96 -7.68
C GLU A 245 9.61 -16.46 -8.01
N ASP A 246 8.65 -16.08 -8.87
CA ASP A 246 8.34 -14.68 -9.14
C ASP A 246 7.89 -13.95 -7.85
N VAL A 247 7.05 -14.60 -7.05
CA VAL A 247 6.61 -14.06 -5.75
C VAL A 247 7.79 -13.84 -4.82
N LYS A 248 8.71 -14.79 -4.70
CA LYS A 248 9.92 -14.64 -3.88
C LYS A 248 10.81 -13.51 -4.36
N GLU A 249 10.92 -13.32 -5.69
CA GLU A 249 11.67 -12.22 -6.28
C GLU A 249 11.04 -10.86 -5.94
N ILE A 250 9.72 -10.74 -6.04
CA ILE A 250 8.99 -9.52 -5.64
C ILE A 250 9.16 -9.23 -4.14
N ILE A 251 9.02 -10.24 -3.29
CA ILE A 251 9.21 -10.11 -1.84
C ILE A 251 10.64 -9.61 -1.53
N ALA A 252 11.65 -10.18 -2.16
CA ALA A 252 13.03 -9.75 -1.97
C ALA A 252 13.25 -8.31 -2.46
N TYR A 253 12.68 -7.95 -3.60
CA TYR A 253 12.74 -6.61 -4.18
C TYR A 253 12.05 -5.56 -3.30
N ALA A 254 10.89 -5.89 -2.74
CA ALA A 254 10.17 -5.06 -1.78
C ALA A 254 10.95 -4.87 -0.48
N ALA A 255 11.54 -5.96 0.05
CA ALA A 255 12.32 -5.92 1.29
C ALA A 255 13.55 -5.00 1.20
N GLU A 256 14.22 -4.92 0.03
CA GLU A 256 15.31 -3.96 -0.21
C GLU A 256 14.84 -2.49 -0.13
N ARG A 257 13.54 -2.24 -0.25
CA ARG A 257 12.88 -0.92 -0.17
C ARG A 257 12.20 -0.68 1.16
N GLY A 258 12.32 -1.62 2.10
CA GLY A 258 11.63 -1.55 3.39
C GLY A 258 10.12 -1.73 3.29
N ILE A 259 9.64 -2.41 2.24
CA ILE A 259 8.23 -2.66 1.96
C ILE A 259 7.90 -4.12 2.30
N GLU A 260 6.87 -4.32 3.11
CA GLU A 260 6.25 -5.61 3.39
C GLU A 260 5.22 -5.95 2.32
N VAL A 261 5.17 -7.23 1.89
CA VAL A 261 4.18 -7.70 0.91
C VAL A 261 3.13 -8.53 1.62
N ILE A 262 1.88 -8.05 1.66
CA ILE A 262 0.73 -8.76 2.22
C ILE A 262 -0.07 -9.38 1.08
N PRO A 263 -0.19 -10.73 1.01
CA PRO A 263 -1.02 -11.39 0.01
C PRO A 263 -2.48 -11.34 0.39
N GLU A 264 -3.36 -11.21 -0.62
CA GLU A 264 -4.78 -11.45 -0.48
C GLU A 264 -5.24 -12.63 -1.33
N ILE A 265 -5.96 -13.54 -0.68
CA ILE A 265 -6.76 -14.60 -1.29
C ILE A 265 -8.20 -14.36 -0.85
N ASP A 266 -8.98 -13.78 -1.72
CA ASP A 266 -10.36 -13.41 -1.38
C ASP A 266 -11.26 -14.62 -1.23
N LEU A 267 -12.00 -14.68 -0.11
CA LEU A 267 -12.91 -15.77 0.27
C LEU A 267 -13.99 -15.28 1.25
N PRO A 268 -15.16 -15.91 1.29
CA PRO A 268 -15.67 -17.00 0.47
C PRO A 268 -16.41 -16.53 -0.78
N GLY A 269 -16.58 -15.22 -0.98
CA GLY A 269 -16.97 -14.55 -2.23
C GLY A 269 -15.82 -14.47 -3.21
N HIS A 270 -16.03 -13.85 -4.38
CA HIS A 270 -15.00 -13.60 -5.40
C HIS A 270 -14.16 -14.83 -5.80
N MET A 271 -14.78 -16.01 -5.78
CA MET A 271 -14.12 -17.31 -5.94
C MET A 271 -14.52 -18.05 -7.22
N LEU A 272 -15.12 -17.39 -8.23
CA LEU A 272 -15.50 -18.06 -9.47
C LEU A 272 -14.32 -18.68 -10.22
N ALA A 273 -13.14 -18.10 -10.14
CA ALA A 273 -11.93 -18.70 -10.71
C ALA A 273 -11.61 -20.08 -10.09
N ALA A 274 -11.74 -20.20 -8.77
CA ALA A 274 -11.58 -21.48 -8.07
C ALA A 274 -12.75 -22.42 -8.35
N LEU A 275 -13.98 -21.91 -8.39
CA LEU A 275 -15.18 -22.71 -8.71
C LEU A 275 -15.19 -23.24 -10.15
N ALA A 276 -14.66 -22.47 -11.11
CA ALA A 276 -14.48 -22.94 -12.49
C ALA A 276 -13.47 -24.09 -12.57
N THR A 277 -12.50 -24.11 -11.67
CA THR A 277 -11.48 -25.15 -11.56
C THR A 277 -12.02 -26.38 -10.83
N PHE A 278 -12.69 -26.18 -9.69
CA PHE A 278 -13.22 -27.21 -8.79
C PHE A 278 -14.72 -26.99 -8.50
N PRO A 279 -15.60 -27.36 -9.44
CA PRO A 279 -17.04 -27.07 -9.30
C PRO A 279 -17.71 -27.66 -8.06
N GLU A 280 -17.15 -28.73 -7.50
CA GLU A 280 -17.63 -29.38 -6.28
C GLU A 280 -17.49 -28.49 -5.03
N LEU A 281 -16.65 -27.45 -5.06
CA LEU A 281 -16.52 -26.49 -3.97
C LEU A 281 -17.71 -25.53 -3.88
N GLY A 282 -18.50 -25.39 -4.93
CA GLY A 282 -19.67 -24.51 -4.97
C GLY A 282 -20.96 -25.18 -4.48
N CYS A 283 -21.97 -24.36 -4.18
CA CYS A 283 -23.27 -24.84 -3.68
C CYS A 283 -24.06 -25.62 -4.74
N THR A 284 -23.98 -25.22 -6.01
CA THR A 284 -24.72 -25.84 -7.12
C THR A 284 -23.95 -26.99 -7.78
N GLY A 285 -22.63 -27.11 -7.57
CA GLY A 285 -21.77 -28.09 -8.22
C GLY A 285 -21.47 -27.77 -9.68
N GLY A 286 -21.75 -26.55 -10.12
CA GLY A 286 -21.45 -26.05 -11.45
C GLY A 286 -22.39 -26.53 -12.58
N PRO A 287 -21.97 -26.38 -13.86
CA PRO A 287 -20.67 -25.87 -14.26
C PRO A 287 -20.50 -24.36 -14.02
N TYR A 288 -19.27 -23.94 -13.72
CA TYR A 288 -18.91 -22.53 -13.57
C TYR A 288 -17.87 -22.14 -14.63
N ASP A 289 -17.84 -20.88 -14.97
CA ASP A 289 -16.82 -20.29 -15.83
C ASP A 289 -16.05 -19.21 -15.03
N VAL A 290 -14.75 -19.04 -15.28
CA VAL A 290 -14.00 -17.86 -14.84
C VAL A 290 -14.70 -16.61 -15.40
N TRP A 291 -15.00 -15.64 -14.55
CA TRP A 291 -15.93 -14.59 -14.92
C TRP A 291 -15.34 -13.58 -15.91
N GLY A 292 -16.05 -13.33 -16.98
CA GLY A 292 -15.63 -12.39 -18.02
C GLY A 292 -16.25 -11.01 -17.89
N ARG A 293 -16.83 -10.65 -16.73
CA ARG A 293 -17.46 -9.34 -16.50
C ARG A 293 -17.09 -8.78 -15.13
N TRP A 294 -17.43 -7.52 -14.93
CA TRP A 294 -17.20 -6.77 -13.70
C TRP A 294 -18.45 -6.77 -12.82
N GLY A 295 -18.26 -6.85 -11.50
CA GLY A 295 -19.29 -6.82 -10.47
C GLY A 295 -19.18 -7.98 -9.50
N ILE A 296 -20.28 -8.32 -8.81
CA ILE A 296 -20.38 -9.32 -7.76
C ILE A 296 -21.10 -10.57 -8.31
N ALA A 297 -20.47 -11.73 -8.21
CA ALA A 297 -21.05 -13.00 -8.64
C ALA A 297 -21.91 -13.63 -7.53
N ASP A 298 -23.08 -14.18 -7.89
CA ASP A 298 -23.96 -14.88 -6.93
C ASP A 298 -23.37 -16.20 -6.42
N ASP A 299 -22.49 -16.84 -7.22
CA ASP A 299 -21.92 -18.13 -6.88
C ASP A 299 -20.64 -17.94 -6.05
N VAL A 300 -20.69 -18.47 -4.83
CA VAL A 300 -19.64 -18.40 -3.81
C VAL A 300 -19.29 -19.80 -3.32
N LEU A 301 -18.23 -19.94 -2.55
CA LEU A 301 -17.85 -21.22 -1.94
C LEU A 301 -18.97 -21.80 -1.06
N CYS A 302 -19.16 -23.12 -1.13
CA CYS A 302 -20.10 -23.86 -0.28
C CYS A 302 -19.45 -24.19 1.06
N VAL A 303 -19.49 -23.26 1.99
CA VAL A 303 -18.81 -23.36 3.30
C VAL A 303 -19.46 -24.36 4.27
N GLY A 304 -20.62 -24.91 3.91
CA GLY A 304 -21.21 -26.04 4.61
C GLY A 304 -20.54 -27.40 4.34
N LYS A 305 -19.66 -27.47 3.34
CA LYS A 305 -18.90 -28.70 3.01
C LYS A 305 -17.52 -28.67 3.68
N GLU A 306 -17.17 -29.73 4.39
CA GLU A 306 -15.84 -29.84 5.01
C GLU A 306 -14.71 -29.87 3.97
N SER A 307 -14.94 -30.45 2.79
CA SER A 307 -13.98 -30.44 1.68
C SER A 307 -13.60 -29.02 1.21
N THR A 308 -14.56 -28.09 1.25
CA THR A 308 -14.33 -26.68 0.92
C THR A 308 -13.46 -26.01 1.99
N MET A 309 -13.71 -26.28 3.26
CA MET A 309 -12.91 -25.74 4.35
C MET A 309 -11.48 -26.27 4.32
N VAL A 310 -11.29 -27.57 4.02
CA VAL A 310 -9.96 -28.18 3.84
C VAL A 310 -9.22 -27.59 2.62
N PHE A 311 -9.95 -27.32 1.53
CA PHE A 311 -9.37 -26.62 0.38
C PHE A 311 -8.82 -25.25 0.78
N LEU A 312 -9.58 -24.43 1.50
CA LEU A 312 -9.16 -23.12 1.99
C LEU A 312 -7.95 -23.22 2.92
N GLU A 313 -7.96 -24.16 3.86
CA GLU A 313 -6.83 -24.39 4.77
C GLU A 313 -5.56 -24.78 4.00
N ASN A 314 -5.64 -25.61 2.97
CA ASN A 314 -4.50 -25.98 2.14
C ASN A 314 -3.96 -24.79 1.33
N VAL A 315 -4.85 -23.96 0.75
CA VAL A 315 -4.46 -22.74 0.04
C VAL A 315 -3.75 -21.78 0.99
N LEU A 316 -4.36 -21.48 2.14
CA LEU A 316 -3.78 -20.57 3.12
C LEU A 316 -2.50 -21.12 3.77
N ALA A 317 -2.35 -22.45 3.88
CA ALA A 317 -1.10 -23.06 4.35
C ALA A 317 0.07 -22.74 3.42
N GLU A 318 -0.15 -22.88 2.11
CA GLU A 318 0.87 -22.63 1.10
C GLU A 318 1.19 -21.13 0.99
N VAL A 319 0.18 -20.26 1.07
CA VAL A 319 0.36 -18.79 1.13
C VAL A 319 1.14 -18.38 2.38
N ALA A 320 0.78 -18.89 3.55
CA ALA A 320 1.46 -18.59 4.82
C ALA A 320 2.95 -19.02 4.84
N GLU A 321 3.29 -20.08 4.10
CA GLU A 321 4.67 -20.52 3.93
C GLU A 321 5.45 -19.66 2.93
N LEU A 322 4.78 -19.22 1.86
CA LEU A 322 5.41 -18.45 0.77
C LEU A 322 5.70 -16.99 1.16
N PHE A 323 4.79 -16.36 1.90
CA PHE A 323 4.89 -14.95 2.28
C PHE A 323 5.43 -14.78 3.71
N PRO A 324 6.55 -14.05 3.91
CA PRO A 324 7.12 -13.83 5.24
C PRO A 324 6.31 -12.87 6.12
N SER A 325 5.41 -12.06 5.52
CA SER A 325 4.52 -11.13 6.26
C SER A 325 3.83 -11.84 7.43
N GLU A 326 3.67 -11.14 8.54
CA GLU A 326 2.84 -11.64 9.62
C GLU A 326 1.34 -11.61 9.30
N TYR A 327 0.94 -10.88 8.26
CA TYR A 327 -0.44 -10.74 7.82
C TYR A 327 -0.74 -11.56 6.55
N VAL A 328 -1.96 -12.10 6.51
CA VAL A 328 -2.61 -12.65 5.31
C VAL A 328 -4.01 -12.05 5.23
N HIS A 329 -4.31 -11.40 4.10
CA HIS A 329 -5.64 -10.87 3.85
C HIS A 329 -6.52 -11.93 3.19
N ILE A 330 -7.73 -12.11 3.69
CA ILE A 330 -8.66 -13.14 3.20
C ILE A 330 -9.87 -12.56 2.44
N GLY A 331 -9.88 -11.27 2.13
CA GLY A 331 -11.02 -10.60 1.54
C GLY A 331 -12.21 -10.55 2.50
N GLY A 332 -13.29 -11.20 2.13
CA GLY A 332 -14.51 -11.33 2.94
C GLY A 332 -15.62 -10.36 2.53
N ASP A 333 -15.34 -9.48 1.58
CA ASP A 333 -16.26 -8.49 1.05
C ASP A 333 -17.31 -9.12 0.11
N GLU A 334 -18.40 -8.39 -0.04
CA GLU A 334 -19.42 -8.59 -1.08
C GLU A 334 -19.86 -10.04 -1.31
N CYS A 335 -19.77 -10.91 -0.29
CA CYS A 335 -20.17 -12.31 -0.40
C CYS A 335 -21.70 -12.46 -0.40
N PRO A 336 -22.40 -12.75 -1.54
CA PRO A 336 -23.83 -12.93 -1.56
C PRO A 336 -24.27 -14.20 -0.83
N LYS A 337 -25.34 -14.09 -0.04
CA LYS A 337 -25.86 -15.20 0.75
C LYS A 337 -26.88 -16.05 0.01
N VAL A 338 -27.32 -15.62 -1.19
CA VAL A 338 -28.43 -16.22 -1.95
C VAL A 338 -28.25 -17.73 -2.23
N ARG A 339 -27.01 -18.18 -2.45
CA ARG A 339 -26.74 -19.61 -2.64
C ARG A 339 -26.81 -20.38 -1.32
N TRP A 340 -26.34 -19.79 -0.23
CA TRP A 340 -26.36 -20.44 1.09
C TRP A 340 -27.77 -20.60 1.66
N GLU A 341 -28.67 -19.63 1.40
CA GLU A 341 -30.07 -19.67 1.86
C GLU A 341 -30.80 -20.94 1.40
N THR A 342 -30.41 -21.52 0.27
CA THR A 342 -31.08 -22.71 -0.31
C THR A 342 -30.17 -23.95 -0.36
N CYS A 343 -28.90 -23.84 -0.02
CA CYS A 343 -27.95 -24.93 -0.07
C CYS A 343 -28.14 -25.88 1.12
N PRO A 344 -28.44 -27.19 0.91
CA PRO A 344 -28.67 -28.13 2.02
C PRO A 344 -27.43 -28.30 2.92
N HIS A 345 -26.19 -28.17 2.38
CA HIS A 345 -24.96 -28.25 3.15
C HIS A 345 -24.77 -27.02 4.06
N CYS A 346 -24.97 -25.81 3.52
CA CYS A 346 -24.87 -24.58 4.29
C CYS A 346 -25.95 -24.50 5.36
N GLN A 347 -27.21 -24.86 5.04
CA GLN A 347 -28.29 -24.87 6.01
C GLN A 347 -28.10 -25.95 7.10
N ALA A 348 -27.55 -27.13 6.76
CA ALA A 348 -27.18 -28.12 7.75
C ALA A 348 -26.06 -27.61 8.69
N LYS A 349 -25.08 -26.89 8.18
CA LYS A 349 -24.00 -26.29 8.97
C LYS A 349 -24.52 -25.17 9.89
N ILE A 350 -25.42 -24.32 9.40
CA ILE A 350 -26.11 -23.30 10.21
C ILE A 350 -26.86 -23.97 11.38
N ALA A 351 -27.59 -25.04 11.08
CA ALA A 351 -28.34 -25.79 12.11
C ALA A 351 -27.42 -26.49 13.13
N GLU A 352 -26.28 -27.07 12.66
CA GLU A 352 -25.25 -27.68 13.49
C GLU A 352 -24.63 -26.67 14.48
N LEU A 353 -24.31 -25.46 13.99
CA LEU A 353 -23.73 -24.39 14.77
C LEU A 353 -24.74 -23.62 15.64
N GLY A 354 -26.04 -23.86 15.40
CA GLY A 354 -27.11 -23.22 16.14
C GLY A 354 -27.39 -21.77 15.78
N TYR A 355 -26.88 -21.31 14.63
CA TYR A 355 -27.07 -19.93 14.14
C TYR A 355 -28.54 -19.67 13.78
N LYS A 356 -28.97 -18.45 14.02
CA LYS A 356 -30.34 -17.98 13.77
C LYS A 356 -30.32 -16.53 13.34
N ASP A 357 -31.36 -16.15 12.63
CA ASP A 357 -31.62 -14.73 12.36
C ASP A 357 -31.84 -13.96 13.67
N ASP A 358 -31.35 -12.78 13.73
CA ASP A 358 -31.62 -11.78 14.77
C ASP A 358 -32.12 -10.47 14.18
N GLU A 359 -32.10 -9.38 14.98
CA GLU A 359 -32.58 -8.07 14.54
C GLU A 359 -31.66 -7.41 13.50
N LYS A 360 -30.38 -7.78 13.46
CA LYS A 360 -29.35 -7.14 12.62
C LYS A 360 -28.95 -8.03 11.44
N TYR A 361 -28.79 -9.34 11.66
CA TYR A 361 -28.21 -10.26 10.69
C TYR A 361 -29.03 -11.54 10.51
N LYS A 362 -28.98 -12.11 9.30
CA LYS A 362 -29.45 -13.46 9.02
C LYS A 362 -28.41 -14.49 9.44
N ALA A 363 -28.86 -15.75 9.60
CA ALA A 363 -28.01 -16.88 9.97
C ALA A 363 -26.79 -17.08 9.01
N GLU A 364 -26.95 -16.70 7.74
CA GLU A 364 -25.89 -16.79 6.74
C GLU A 364 -24.74 -15.81 6.98
N HIS A 365 -24.95 -14.68 7.64
CA HIS A 365 -23.87 -13.76 8.05
C HIS A 365 -23.01 -14.41 9.15
N TYR A 366 -23.66 -15.07 10.12
CA TYR A 366 -22.96 -15.86 11.15
C TYR A 366 -22.20 -17.04 10.55
N LEU A 367 -22.72 -17.65 9.46
CA LEU A 367 -22.01 -18.69 8.72
C LEU A 367 -20.73 -18.12 8.05
N GLN A 368 -20.74 -16.90 7.57
CA GLN A 368 -19.50 -16.23 7.09
C GLN A 368 -18.55 -15.97 8.25
N GLY A 369 -19.03 -15.49 9.40
CA GLY A 369 -18.24 -15.32 10.62
C GLY A 369 -17.55 -16.63 11.07
N TYR A 370 -18.26 -17.78 10.94
CA TYR A 370 -17.64 -19.09 11.17
C TYR A 370 -16.46 -19.36 10.23
N VAL A 371 -16.56 -19.02 8.95
CA VAL A 371 -15.44 -19.18 8.00
C VAL A 371 -14.26 -18.31 8.42
N THR A 372 -14.50 -17.03 8.69
CA THR A 372 -13.46 -16.09 9.14
C THR A 372 -12.78 -16.58 10.40
N SER A 373 -13.56 -17.01 11.41
CA SER A 373 -13.02 -17.54 12.68
C SER A 373 -12.20 -18.82 12.50
N ARG A 374 -12.63 -19.71 11.58
CA ARG A 374 -11.88 -20.93 11.28
C ARG A 374 -10.56 -20.62 10.56
N MET A 375 -10.58 -19.71 9.60
CA MET A 375 -9.35 -19.28 8.87
C MET A 375 -8.42 -18.49 9.77
N GLU A 376 -8.94 -17.61 10.63
CA GLU A 376 -8.14 -16.90 11.63
C GLU A 376 -7.38 -17.86 12.55
N LYS A 377 -8.10 -18.81 13.12
CA LYS A 377 -7.48 -19.83 13.98
C LYS A 377 -6.42 -20.64 13.23
N PHE A 378 -6.69 -21.05 11.99
CA PHE A 378 -5.75 -21.79 11.16
C PHE A 378 -4.49 -20.97 10.86
N LEU A 379 -4.64 -19.69 10.50
CA LEU A 379 -3.54 -18.77 10.24
C LEU A 379 -2.73 -18.51 11.51
N ALA A 380 -3.39 -18.35 12.67
CA ALA A 380 -2.72 -18.18 13.95
C ALA A 380 -1.85 -19.40 14.33
N GLU A 381 -2.27 -20.63 14.01
CA GLU A 381 -1.47 -21.86 14.18
C GLU A 381 -0.21 -21.84 13.27
N LYS A 382 -0.23 -21.05 12.19
CA LYS A 382 0.93 -20.80 11.29
C LYS A 382 1.75 -19.57 11.69
N GLY A 383 1.38 -18.89 12.78
CA GLY A 383 2.04 -17.66 13.24
C GLY A 383 1.66 -16.44 12.42
N LYS A 384 0.52 -16.46 11.72
CA LYS A 384 0.00 -15.37 10.90
C LYS A 384 -1.20 -14.71 11.56
N LYS A 385 -1.41 -13.43 11.23
CA LYS A 385 -2.59 -12.64 11.59
C LYS A 385 -3.49 -12.50 10.37
N LEU A 386 -4.80 -12.54 10.59
CA LEU A 386 -5.79 -12.37 9.54
C LEU A 386 -6.16 -10.90 9.39
N ILE A 387 -6.21 -10.42 8.15
CA ILE A 387 -6.91 -9.19 7.77
C ILE A 387 -8.13 -9.59 6.91
N GLY A 388 -9.22 -8.85 7.05
CA GLY A 388 -10.37 -8.93 6.13
C GLY A 388 -11.05 -7.58 5.98
N TRP A 389 -11.80 -7.42 4.89
CA TRP A 389 -12.63 -6.23 4.67
C TRP A 389 -13.67 -6.10 5.76
N ASP A 390 -14.25 -4.93 5.94
CA ASP A 390 -15.08 -4.63 7.13
C ASP A 390 -16.40 -5.42 7.21
N GLU A 391 -16.73 -6.25 6.20
CA GLU A 391 -17.80 -7.25 6.27
C GLU A 391 -17.53 -8.36 7.29
N ILE A 392 -16.26 -8.58 7.68
CA ILE A 392 -15.94 -9.54 8.75
C ILE A 392 -16.48 -9.13 10.12
N LEU A 393 -16.96 -7.89 10.27
CA LEU A 393 -17.74 -7.42 11.44
C LEU A 393 -19.18 -7.91 11.42
N GLU A 394 -19.68 -8.42 10.30
CA GLU A 394 -21.05 -8.86 10.17
C GLU A 394 -21.24 -10.27 10.79
N GLY A 395 -22.08 -10.34 11.80
CA GLY A 395 -22.26 -11.55 12.59
C GLY A 395 -21.33 -11.58 13.81
N GLU A 396 -20.34 -12.46 13.81
CA GLU A 396 -19.39 -12.64 14.90
C GLU A 396 -17.95 -12.44 14.37
N ILE A 397 -17.26 -11.39 14.85
CA ILE A 397 -15.87 -11.15 14.45
C ILE A 397 -14.92 -12.16 15.11
N ALA A 398 -13.94 -12.66 14.35
CA ALA A 398 -12.89 -13.53 14.86
C ALA A 398 -11.99 -12.77 15.87
N PRO A 399 -11.56 -13.39 16.98
CA PRO A 399 -11.00 -12.69 18.16
C PRO A 399 -9.78 -11.83 17.90
N ASN A 400 -8.93 -12.17 16.92
CA ASN A 400 -7.69 -11.45 16.63
C ASN A 400 -7.64 -10.92 15.20
N ALA A 401 -8.78 -10.84 14.52
CA ALA A 401 -8.85 -10.33 13.16
C ALA A 401 -8.59 -8.82 13.13
N THR A 402 -7.82 -8.39 12.14
CA THR A 402 -7.64 -6.97 11.79
C THR A 402 -8.65 -6.60 10.72
N VAL A 403 -9.33 -5.47 10.90
CA VAL A 403 -10.41 -5.01 10.01
C VAL A 403 -9.88 -3.99 9.02
N MET A 404 -10.09 -4.21 7.72
CA MET A 404 -9.82 -3.21 6.69
C MET A 404 -11.11 -2.51 6.29
N SER A 405 -11.26 -1.23 6.69
CA SER A 405 -12.51 -0.47 6.59
C SER A 405 -12.59 0.29 5.27
N TRP A 406 -13.41 -0.22 4.32
CA TRP A 406 -13.52 0.35 2.97
C TRP A 406 -14.87 1.04 2.69
N ARG A 407 -15.97 0.56 3.28
CA ARG A 407 -17.34 1.10 3.07
C ARG A 407 -17.52 2.50 3.69
N GLY A 408 -16.58 2.92 4.51
CA GLY A 408 -16.52 4.20 5.21
C GLY A 408 -15.47 4.12 6.31
N VAL A 409 -15.53 5.02 7.28
CA VAL A 409 -14.68 4.98 8.48
C VAL A 409 -15.33 4.23 9.64
N GLU A 410 -16.63 4.00 9.54
CA GLU A 410 -17.47 3.46 10.61
C GLU A 410 -17.05 2.05 11.01
N GLY A 411 -16.70 1.19 10.03
CA GLY A 411 -16.23 -0.17 10.28
C GLY A 411 -14.94 -0.19 11.09
N GLY A 412 -13.97 0.64 10.73
CA GLY A 412 -12.70 0.77 11.47
C GLY A 412 -12.89 1.33 12.88
N HIS A 413 -13.78 2.32 13.04
CA HIS A 413 -14.11 2.86 14.36
C HIS A 413 -14.87 1.84 15.24
N GLU A 414 -15.77 1.03 14.63
CA GLU A 414 -16.43 -0.07 15.35
C GLU A 414 -15.40 -1.12 15.79
N ALA A 415 -14.49 -1.53 14.91
CA ALA A 415 -13.41 -2.45 15.22
C ALA A 415 -12.56 -1.95 16.38
N ALA A 416 -12.10 -0.70 16.33
CA ALA A 416 -11.30 -0.08 17.39
C ALA A 416 -12.03 -0.03 18.75
N LYS A 417 -13.33 0.28 18.76
CA LYS A 417 -14.18 0.23 19.97
C LYS A 417 -14.31 -1.18 20.57
N LEU A 418 -14.23 -2.20 19.71
CA LEU A 418 -14.24 -3.60 20.13
C LEU A 418 -12.84 -4.12 20.54
N GLY A 419 -11.80 -3.29 20.43
CA GLY A 419 -10.41 -3.65 20.73
C GLY A 419 -9.69 -4.42 19.62
N HIS A 420 -10.18 -4.33 18.39
CA HIS A 420 -9.53 -4.88 17.19
C HIS A 420 -8.72 -3.83 16.46
N ASP A 421 -7.59 -4.23 15.91
CA ASP A 421 -6.82 -3.38 15.03
C ASP A 421 -7.56 -3.13 13.72
N ALA A 422 -7.40 -1.92 13.16
CA ALA A 422 -8.06 -1.54 11.92
C ALA A 422 -7.12 -0.74 10.99
N ILE A 423 -7.37 -0.88 9.69
CA ILE A 423 -6.70 -0.15 8.61
C ILE A 423 -7.78 0.62 7.85
N MET A 424 -7.58 1.93 7.66
CA MET A 424 -8.55 2.80 7.02
C MET A 424 -8.30 2.91 5.52
N THR A 425 -9.33 2.56 4.73
CA THR A 425 -9.27 2.62 3.26
C THR A 425 -10.64 3.00 2.63
N PRO A 426 -11.33 4.04 3.15
CA PRO A 426 -12.69 4.36 2.70
C PRO A 426 -12.74 4.74 1.22
N TYR A 427 -13.67 4.11 0.47
CA TYR A 427 -13.81 4.34 -0.97
C TYR A 427 -14.06 5.82 -1.34
N THR A 428 -14.60 6.59 -0.43
CA THR A 428 -14.87 8.03 -0.62
C THR A 428 -13.61 8.88 -0.77
N HIS A 429 -12.44 8.38 -0.30
CA HIS A 429 -11.18 9.13 -0.28
C HIS A 429 -9.98 8.36 -0.83
N LEU A 430 -10.04 7.02 -0.89
CA LEU A 430 -8.85 6.18 -1.07
C LEU A 430 -8.98 5.12 -2.17
N TYR A 431 -10.02 5.19 -3.02
CA TYR A 431 -10.17 4.31 -4.18
C TYR A 431 -9.64 5.02 -5.44
N LEU A 432 -8.41 4.73 -5.79
CA LEU A 432 -7.70 5.41 -6.88
C LEU A 432 -8.09 4.91 -8.29
N ASP A 433 -9.10 4.07 -8.39
CA ASP A 433 -9.76 3.68 -9.65
C ASP A 433 -10.86 4.67 -10.09
N TYR A 434 -11.17 5.69 -9.27
CA TYR A 434 -12.08 6.78 -9.62
C TYR A 434 -11.39 7.83 -10.48
N TYR A 435 -12.17 8.55 -11.31
CA TYR A 435 -11.66 9.66 -12.15
C TYR A 435 -10.98 10.75 -11.32
N GLN A 436 -9.85 11.23 -11.80
CA GLN A 436 -9.11 12.33 -11.17
C GLN A 436 -9.66 13.70 -11.56
N SER A 437 -10.28 13.82 -12.76
CA SER A 437 -10.86 15.04 -13.29
C SER A 437 -12.38 14.93 -13.51
N LYS A 438 -13.06 16.05 -13.49
CA LYS A 438 -14.47 16.17 -13.90
C LYS A 438 -14.63 16.13 -15.43
N ASP A 439 -13.57 16.36 -16.16
CA ASP A 439 -13.53 16.28 -17.62
C ASP A 439 -13.34 14.82 -18.07
N VAL A 440 -14.36 14.00 -17.80
CA VAL A 440 -14.33 12.55 -18.06
C VAL A 440 -14.17 12.18 -19.54
N GLU A 441 -14.36 13.12 -20.47
CA GLU A 441 -14.14 12.87 -21.90
C GLU A 441 -12.64 12.78 -22.23
N ASN A 442 -11.80 13.42 -21.42
CA ASN A 442 -10.34 13.42 -21.55
C ASN A 442 -9.64 12.50 -20.53
N GLU A 443 -10.41 11.86 -19.62
CA GLU A 443 -9.88 10.84 -18.70
C GLU A 443 -9.78 9.47 -19.40
N PRO A 444 -8.83 8.60 -18.99
CA PRO A 444 -8.89 7.19 -19.34
C PRO A 444 -10.21 6.57 -18.86
N PHE A 445 -10.75 5.59 -19.61
CA PHE A 445 -12.01 4.96 -19.25
C PHE A 445 -11.94 4.26 -17.89
N GLY A 446 -12.80 4.63 -16.95
CA GLY A 446 -12.79 4.13 -15.56
C GLY A 446 -14.17 3.67 -15.07
N ILE A 447 -14.20 3.21 -13.82
CA ILE A 447 -15.44 2.75 -13.16
C ILE A 447 -16.46 3.87 -12.97
N GLY A 448 -16.02 5.11 -12.90
CA GLY A 448 -16.81 6.29 -12.53
C GLY A 448 -16.26 6.95 -11.28
N GLY A 449 -17.14 7.64 -10.53
CA GLY A 449 -16.71 8.40 -9.36
C GLY A 449 -15.90 9.65 -9.72
N TYR A 450 -15.48 10.39 -8.70
CA TYR A 450 -14.58 11.54 -8.82
C TYR A 450 -13.77 11.66 -7.53
N LEU A 451 -12.47 11.48 -7.65
CA LEU A 451 -11.55 11.50 -6.52
C LEU A 451 -10.27 12.26 -6.92
N PRO A 452 -10.28 13.59 -6.87
CA PRO A 452 -9.08 14.40 -7.13
C PRO A 452 -8.12 14.38 -5.94
N VAL A 453 -6.92 14.90 -6.16
CA VAL A 453 -5.84 14.95 -5.16
C VAL A 453 -6.26 15.61 -3.85
N GLU A 454 -7.03 16.71 -3.92
CA GLU A 454 -7.48 17.44 -2.72
C GLU A 454 -8.40 16.60 -1.82
N ILE A 455 -9.22 15.72 -2.39
CA ILE A 455 -10.08 14.83 -1.59
C ILE A 455 -9.22 13.76 -0.89
N VAL A 456 -8.25 13.16 -1.59
CA VAL A 456 -7.30 12.23 -0.97
C VAL A 456 -6.56 12.92 0.17
N TYR A 457 -5.99 14.11 -0.08
CA TYR A 457 -5.24 14.87 0.92
C TYR A 457 -6.07 15.26 2.14
N SER A 458 -7.37 15.49 1.97
CA SER A 458 -8.26 15.91 3.06
C SER A 458 -8.57 14.78 4.06
N PHE A 459 -8.29 13.54 3.73
CA PHE A 459 -8.65 12.41 4.58
C PHE A 459 -7.99 12.49 5.96
N GLU A 460 -8.80 12.21 6.99
CA GLU A 460 -8.37 12.08 8.38
C GLU A 460 -9.06 10.84 8.99
N PRO A 461 -8.29 9.82 9.42
CA PRO A 461 -8.87 8.59 9.94
C PRO A 461 -9.45 8.72 11.35
N PHE A 462 -9.10 9.76 12.10
CA PHE A 462 -9.58 9.98 13.46
C PHE A 462 -10.73 10.96 13.49
N THR A 463 -11.66 10.75 14.42
CA THR A 463 -12.71 11.72 14.78
C THR A 463 -12.47 12.28 16.18
N ASP A 464 -13.06 13.45 16.47
CA ASP A 464 -12.86 14.16 17.74
C ASP A 464 -13.38 13.38 18.97
N ASP A 465 -14.28 12.43 18.77
CA ASP A 465 -14.90 11.61 19.82
C ASP A 465 -14.14 10.31 20.12
N MET A 466 -13.12 9.95 19.32
CA MET A 466 -12.30 8.77 19.58
C MET A 466 -11.39 8.99 20.80
N THR A 467 -11.34 7.98 21.67
CA THR A 467 -10.37 7.92 22.76
C THR A 467 -8.97 7.59 22.23
N GLU A 468 -7.92 7.89 23.04
CA GLU A 468 -6.54 7.55 22.65
C GLU A 468 -6.33 6.02 22.54
N GLU A 469 -7.09 5.21 23.29
CA GLU A 469 -7.09 3.75 23.17
C GLU A 469 -7.65 3.33 21.80
N GLU A 470 -8.81 3.84 21.41
CA GLU A 470 -9.40 3.57 20.09
C GLU A 470 -8.49 4.02 18.95
N LYS A 471 -7.86 5.21 19.06
CA LYS A 471 -6.89 5.70 18.08
C LYS A 471 -5.67 4.77 17.96
N SER A 472 -5.24 4.15 19.05
CA SER A 472 -4.09 3.24 19.05
C SER A 472 -4.34 1.94 18.29
N HIS A 473 -5.61 1.57 18.08
CA HIS A 473 -6.00 0.44 17.24
C HIS A 473 -6.04 0.77 15.74
N ILE A 474 -5.99 2.04 15.35
CA ILE A 474 -5.89 2.39 13.92
C ILE A 474 -4.42 2.31 13.50
N LEU A 475 -4.04 1.21 12.87
CA LEU A 475 -2.67 0.94 12.44
C LEU A 475 -2.19 1.92 11.38
N GLY A 476 -3.11 2.39 10.52
CA GLY A 476 -2.80 3.33 9.47
C GLY A 476 -3.84 3.38 8.35
N VAL A 477 -3.35 3.81 7.19
CA VAL A 477 -4.17 4.15 6.02
C VAL A 477 -3.62 3.41 4.79
N GLN A 478 -4.52 2.97 3.92
CA GLN A 478 -4.20 2.39 2.62
C GLN A 478 -5.07 3.00 1.53
N ALA A 479 -4.54 3.17 0.32
CA ALA A 479 -5.36 3.39 -0.85
C ALA A 479 -5.45 2.11 -1.70
N ASN A 480 -6.56 1.96 -2.42
CA ASN A 480 -6.85 0.80 -3.25
C ASN A 480 -6.88 1.17 -4.72
N LEU A 481 -6.33 0.29 -5.55
CA LEU A 481 -6.37 0.42 -7.01
C LEU A 481 -6.94 -0.87 -7.61
N TRP A 482 -8.24 -0.86 -7.87
CA TRP A 482 -8.98 -1.91 -8.55
C TRP A 482 -8.84 -1.77 -10.05
N THR A 483 -8.70 -2.88 -10.76
CA THR A 483 -8.23 -2.86 -12.16
C THR A 483 -9.23 -3.33 -13.20
N GLU A 484 -10.53 -3.39 -12.89
CA GLU A 484 -11.58 -3.77 -13.85
C GLU A 484 -11.51 -2.95 -15.15
N TYR A 485 -11.12 -1.68 -15.04
CA TYR A 485 -11.06 -0.73 -16.13
C TYR A 485 -9.64 -0.23 -16.43
N ILE A 486 -8.62 -0.82 -15.80
CA ILE A 486 -7.22 -0.40 -15.92
C ILE A 486 -6.41 -1.53 -16.59
N PRO A 487 -6.39 -1.60 -17.93
CA PRO A 487 -5.81 -2.74 -18.63
C PRO A 487 -4.33 -2.59 -19.01
N THR A 488 -3.70 -1.43 -18.81
CA THR A 488 -2.32 -1.15 -19.24
C THR A 488 -1.50 -0.47 -18.14
N ASN A 489 -0.19 -0.59 -18.24
CA ASN A 489 0.77 0.00 -17.31
C ASN A 489 0.64 1.54 -17.28
N GLU A 490 0.52 2.18 -18.45
CA GLU A 490 0.37 3.65 -18.54
C GLU A 490 -0.92 4.12 -17.87
N HIS A 491 -1.99 3.32 -17.96
CA HIS A 491 -3.25 3.64 -17.28
C HIS A 491 -3.11 3.46 -15.77
N LEU A 492 -2.43 2.39 -15.32
CA LEU A 492 -2.14 2.14 -13.92
C LEU A 492 -1.39 3.32 -13.29
N GLU A 493 -0.29 3.73 -13.90
CA GLU A 493 0.52 4.86 -13.45
C GLU A 493 -0.29 6.18 -13.40
N TYR A 494 -1.08 6.45 -14.44
CA TYR A 494 -1.96 7.61 -14.49
C TYR A 494 -2.94 7.65 -13.33
N MET A 495 -3.59 6.52 -13.02
CA MET A 495 -4.57 6.46 -11.93
C MET A 495 -3.91 6.58 -10.55
N LEU A 496 -2.67 6.14 -10.44
CA LEU A 496 -1.89 6.18 -9.22
C LEU A 496 -1.37 7.59 -8.91
N LEU A 497 -0.79 8.25 -9.93
CA LEU A 497 -0.08 9.51 -9.77
C LEU A 497 -0.89 10.72 -10.29
N PRO A 498 -0.85 11.83 -9.57
CA PRO A 498 -0.05 12.13 -8.39
C PRO A 498 -0.77 11.87 -7.04
N ARG A 499 -1.90 11.16 -7.01
CA ARG A 499 -2.66 10.92 -5.77
C ARG A 499 -1.89 10.14 -4.71
N MET A 500 -0.90 9.33 -5.10
CA MET A 500 -0.01 8.68 -4.14
C MET A 500 0.83 9.68 -3.34
N SER A 501 1.19 10.84 -3.91
CA SER A 501 1.84 11.91 -3.14
C SER A 501 0.94 12.43 -2.03
N ALA A 502 -0.35 12.64 -2.31
CA ALA A 502 -1.31 13.04 -1.29
C ALA A 502 -1.52 11.94 -0.23
N LEU A 503 -1.57 10.68 -0.66
CA LEU A 503 -1.63 9.52 0.23
C LEU A 503 -0.42 9.49 1.18
N SER A 504 0.78 9.70 0.66
CA SER A 504 2.00 9.69 1.47
C SER A 504 1.98 10.78 2.56
N GLU A 505 1.50 11.97 2.26
CA GLU A 505 1.35 13.07 3.24
C GLU A 505 0.39 12.69 4.37
N ILE A 506 -0.78 12.11 4.06
CA ILE A 506 -1.75 11.73 5.11
C ILE A 506 -1.28 10.54 5.95
N GLN A 507 -0.43 9.68 5.40
CA GLN A 507 0.12 8.53 6.12
C GLN A 507 1.35 8.89 6.97
N TRP A 508 2.10 9.91 6.56
CA TRP A 508 3.37 10.27 7.17
C TRP A 508 3.28 11.46 8.11
N CYS A 509 2.63 12.55 7.66
CA CYS A 509 2.64 13.82 8.38
C CYS A 509 1.72 13.82 9.61
N GLN A 510 2.19 14.46 10.68
CA GLN A 510 1.31 14.81 11.78
C GLN A 510 0.27 15.84 11.31
N PRO A 511 -0.98 15.85 11.86
CA PRO A 511 -2.04 16.71 11.39
C PRO A 511 -1.68 18.20 11.35
N GLU A 512 -0.89 18.67 12.32
CA GLU A 512 -0.41 20.05 12.41
C GLU A 512 0.56 20.45 11.29
N ASN A 513 1.19 19.47 10.65
CA ASN A 513 2.13 19.67 9.54
C ASN A 513 1.48 19.50 8.16
N LYS A 514 0.20 19.12 8.10
CA LYS A 514 -0.54 19.00 6.83
C LYS A 514 -0.98 20.38 6.35
N ILE A 515 -0.30 20.95 5.37
CA ILE A 515 -0.61 22.25 4.75
C ILE A 515 -0.75 22.04 3.24
N TYR A 516 -1.99 22.11 2.75
CA TYR A 516 -2.31 21.77 1.36
C TYR A 516 -1.62 22.67 0.33
N GLU A 517 -1.53 23.99 0.61
CA GLU A 517 -0.85 24.95 -0.26
C GLU A 517 0.64 24.58 -0.43
N ARG A 518 1.33 24.28 0.68
CA ARG A 518 2.73 23.80 0.61
C ARG A 518 2.85 22.49 -0.14
N PHE A 519 1.92 21.57 0.07
CA PHE A 519 1.92 20.31 -0.67
C PHE A 519 1.83 20.56 -2.18
N LEU A 520 0.97 21.48 -2.62
CA LEU A 520 0.86 21.84 -4.04
C LEU A 520 2.16 22.47 -4.57
N ASP A 521 2.78 23.37 -3.81
CA ASP A 521 4.07 24.00 -4.19
C ASP A 521 5.17 22.94 -4.39
N ASN A 522 5.17 21.87 -3.55
CA ASN A 522 6.15 20.79 -3.64
C ASN A 522 5.84 19.77 -4.77
N MET A 523 4.63 19.79 -5.32
CA MET A 523 4.25 18.86 -6.40
C MET A 523 5.01 19.13 -7.71
N ASP A 524 5.48 20.35 -7.96
CA ASP A 524 6.30 20.66 -9.15
C ASP A 524 7.60 19.84 -9.13
N ASN A 525 8.27 19.76 -7.98
CA ASN A 525 9.45 18.91 -7.80
C ASN A 525 9.14 17.43 -8.02
N MET A 526 7.99 16.96 -7.51
CA MET A 526 7.57 15.56 -7.76
C MET A 526 7.29 15.30 -9.24
N ALA A 527 6.76 16.27 -9.99
CA ALA A 527 6.55 16.15 -11.43
C ALA A 527 7.88 15.99 -12.19
N GLU A 528 8.93 16.73 -11.83
CA GLU A 528 10.27 16.59 -12.41
C GLU A 528 10.84 15.18 -12.14
N ILE A 529 10.64 14.65 -10.93
CA ILE A 529 11.02 13.27 -10.58
C ILE A 529 10.24 12.25 -11.41
N TYR A 530 8.94 12.43 -11.60
CA TYR A 530 8.14 11.52 -12.44
C TYR A 530 8.58 11.58 -13.90
N ASP A 531 8.84 12.77 -14.43
CA ASP A 531 9.27 12.95 -15.81
C ASP A 531 10.64 12.28 -16.06
N ILE A 532 11.64 12.43 -15.18
CA ILE A 532 12.96 11.79 -15.36
C ILE A 532 12.92 10.28 -15.21
N LEU A 533 11.99 9.76 -14.39
CA LEU A 533 11.77 8.34 -14.23
C LEU A 533 10.87 7.74 -15.32
N GLY A 534 10.28 8.60 -16.18
CA GLY A 534 9.40 8.18 -17.26
C GLY A 534 8.06 7.63 -16.79
N TYR A 535 7.57 8.08 -15.64
CA TYR A 535 6.25 7.69 -15.13
C TYR A 535 5.14 8.46 -15.83
N ASN A 536 4.04 7.78 -16.10
CA ASN A 536 2.83 8.44 -16.56
C ASN A 536 2.01 8.94 -15.35
N TYR A 537 1.53 10.20 -15.41
CA TYR A 537 0.76 10.78 -14.32
C TYR A 537 -0.27 11.79 -14.82
N ALA A 538 -1.29 12.07 -14.03
CA ALA A 538 -2.32 13.04 -14.38
C ALA A 538 -1.77 14.48 -14.26
N LYS A 539 -1.62 15.15 -15.41
CA LYS A 539 -0.95 16.46 -15.52
C LYS A 539 -1.87 17.66 -15.27
N HIS A 540 -3.17 17.46 -15.12
CA HIS A 540 -4.13 18.56 -15.03
C HIS A 540 -4.01 19.38 -13.75
N ILE A 541 -3.47 18.81 -12.66
CA ILE A 541 -3.27 19.56 -11.40
C ILE A 541 -2.12 20.57 -11.47
N PHE A 542 -1.25 20.47 -12.49
CA PHE A 542 -0.11 21.37 -12.72
C PHE A 542 -0.41 22.48 -13.73
N ASN A 543 -1.65 22.57 -14.23
CA ASN A 543 -2.03 23.49 -15.31
C ASN A 543 -2.91 24.66 -14.84
N ASP A 544 -3.13 24.85 -13.55
CA ASP A 544 -3.96 25.94 -13.01
C ASP A 544 -3.16 27.14 -12.49
#